data_02ee961dc251c6f4c9207e6a8a950645
#
_entry.id   02ee961dc251c6f4c9207e6a8a950645
#
_cell.length_a   1.000
_cell.length_b   1.000
_cell.length_c   1.000
_cell.angle_alpha   90.00
_cell.angle_beta   90.00
_cell.angle_gamma   90.00
#
_symmetry.space_group_name_H-M   'P 1'
#
loop_
_entity.id
_entity.type
_entity.pdbx_description
1 polymer ?
#
loop_
_entity_poly.entity_id
_entity_poly.type
_entity_poly.pdbx_seq_one_letter_code
_entity_poly.pdbx_strand_id
1 'polypeptide(L)'
;METEVVKKKDIQEFETLLEESFKKNSLKESTIIKAKISEIGKKFVLLEIPGSKFEGAIPLEEFKMTKEIDGLKIGSTIEVFLDRLESYKNEIIISREKAKRVGSWKKMEKAFETQKEVEGIITNKVKGGFIVNIDSCLCFLPGSQVDTKPIKNMDHLMNVPQKFLCVKLDKVRGNIVVSRKAILAKTRQKELDNILSK
;
A
#
# COMPACT_ATOMS: atom_id res chain seq x y z
N MET A 1 -17.68 23.84 -50.69
CA MET A 1 -18.08 24.13 -49.30
C MET A 1 -18.14 22.85 -48.38
N GLU A 2 -18.43 21.68 -48.94
CA GLU A 2 -18.49 20.43 -48.09
C GLU A 2 -17.15 19.87 -47.65
N THR A 3 -16.07 20.09 -48.39
CA THR A 3 -14.72 19.58 -48.09
C THR A 3 -14.00 20.28 -46.93
N GLU A 4 -14.36 21.53 -46.60
CA GLU A 4 -13.76 22.28 -45.50
C GLU A 4 -14.40 21.97 -44.13
N VAL A 5 -15.68 21.61 -44.11
CA VAL A 5 -16.43 21.27 -42.90
C VAL A 5 -16.01 19.87 -42.36
N VAL A 6 -15.74 18.92 -43.29
CA VAL A 6 -15.27 17.59 -42.93
C VAL A 6 -13.88 17.66 -42.32
N LYS A 7 -12.94 18.43 -42.90
CA LYS A 7 -11.60 18.62 -42.36
C LYS A 7 -11.59 19.26 -40.98
N LYS A 8 -12.51 20.18 -40.70
CA LYS A 8 -12.62 20.80 -39.33
C LYS A 8 -13.13 19.83 -38.26
N LYS A 9 -14.06 18.95 -38.61
CA LYS A 9 -14.54 17.90 -37.71
C LYS A 9 -13.45 16.88 -37.36
N ASP A 10 -12.73 16.41 -38.39
CA ASP A 10 -11.65 15.44 -38.18
C ASP A 10 -10.49 16.03 -37.34
N ILE A 11 -10.20 17.33 -37.49
CA ILE A 11 -9.20 18.02 -36.68
C ILE A 11 -9.67 18.15 -35.20
N GLN A 12 -10.94 18.49 -34.97
CA GLN A 12 -11.49 18.58 -33.62
C GLN A 12 -11.57 17.22 -32.93
N GLU A 13 -11.96 16.16 -33.65
CA GLU A 13 -11.92 14.79 -33.12
C GLU A 13 -10.49 14.33 -32.82
N PHE A 14 -9.53 14.67 -33.69
CA PHE A 14 -8.13 14.40 -33.44
C PHE A 14 -7.57 15.16 -32.23
N GLU A 15 -7.90 16.44 -32.09
CA GLU A 15 -7.51 17.26 -30.91
C GLU A 15 -8.10 16.70 -29.62
N THR A 16 -9.37 16.30 -29.62
CA THR A 16 -10.00 15.68 -28.43
C THR A 16 -9.39 14.33 -28.09
N LEU A 17 -9.12 13.48 -29.07
CA LEU A 17 -8.44 12.21 -28.88
C LEU A 17 -6.98 12.39 -28.41
N LEU A 18 -6.31 13.42 -28.90
CA LEU A 18 -4.96 13.80 -28.49
C LEU A 18 -4.95 14.29 -27.04
N GLU A 19 -5.88 15.18 -26.68
CA GLU A 19 -6.04 15.65 -25.29
C GLU A 19 -6.43 14.53 -24.33
N GLU A 20 -7.32 13.62 -24.72
CA GLU A 20 -7.65 12.43 -23.93
C GLU A 20 -6.45 11.49 -23.78
N SER A 21 -5.66 11.31 -24.84
CA SER A 21 -4.42 10.53 -24.79
C SER A 21 -3.38 11.18 -23.86
N PHE A 22 -3.20 12.49 -23.94
CA PHE A 22 -2.32 13.22 -23.02
C PHE A 22 -2.81 13.19 -21.56
N LYS A 23 -4.12 13.31 -21.32
CA LYS A 23 -4.69 13.17 -19.99
C LYS A 23 -4.57 11.74 -19.45
N LYS A 24 -4.70 10.74 -20.30
CA LYS A 24 -4.57 9.32 -19.93
C LYS A 24 -3.11 8.90 -19.70
N ASN A 25 -2.17 9.51 -20.41
CA ASN A 25 -0.73 9.21 -20.34
C ASN A 25 0.07 10.21 -19.49
N SER A 26 -0.56 11.22 -18.88
CA SER A 26 0.13 12.12 -17.97
C SER A 26 0.47 11.35 -16.69
N LEU A 27 1.72 10.91 -16.59
CA LEU A 27 2.30 10.38 -15.37
C LEU A 27 2.26 11.48 -14.31
N LYS A 28 1.38 11.34 -13.33
CA LYS A 28 1.34 12.26 -12.20
C LYS A 28 2.38 11.82 -11.17
N GLU A 29 3.22 12.75 -10.74
CA GLU A 29 4.11 12.53 -9.60
C GLU A 29 3.30 12.16 -8.35
N SER A 30 3.93 11.45 -7.43
CA SER A 30 3.33 10.98 -6.17
C SER A 30 2.12 10.05 -6.35
N THR A 31 2.10 9.25 -7.42
CA THR A 31 1.04 8.25 -7.68
C THR A 31 1.58 6.84 -7.76
N ILE A 32 0.71 5.87 -7.47
CA ILE A 32 1.01 4.46 -7.68
C ILE A 32 0.68 4.12 -9.13
N ILE A 33 1.67 3.59 -9.85
CA ILE A 33 1.55 3.14 -11.22
C ILE A 33 1.87 1.64 -11.31
N LYS A 34 1.33 0.99 -12.33
CA LYS A 34 1.66 -0.39 -12.66
C LYS A 34 2.78 -0.38 -13.69
N ALA A 35 3.93 -0.93 -13.34
CA ALA A 35 5.08 -1.06 -14.22
C ALA A 35 5.36 -2.54 -14.49
N LYS A 36 5.90 -2.83 -15.69
CA LYS A 36 6.25 -4.18 -16.11
C LYS A 36 7.75 -4.40 -15.91
N ILE A 37 8.14 -5.56 -15.39
CA ILE A 37 9.55 -5.92 -15.23
C ILE A 37 10.14 -6.21 -16.61
N SER A 38 11.12 -5.39 -17.01
CA SER A 38 11.88 -5.55 -18.26
C SER A 38 13.04 -6.49 -18.05
N GLU A 39 13.87 -6.21 -17.04
CA GLU A 39 15.07 -6.97 -16.74
C GLU A 39 15.34 -7.06 -15.24
N ILE A 40 15.91 -8.17 -14.81
CA ILE A 40 16.34 -8.40 -13.42
C ILE A 40 17.86 -8.50 -13.39
N GLY A 41 18.53 -7.40 -13.03
CA GLY A 41 19.96 -7.33 -12.86
C GLY A 41 20.44 -7.78 -11.48
N LYS A 42 21.76 -7.76 -11.27
CA LYS A 42 22.38 -8.14 -9.98
C LYS A 42 22.13 -7.14 -8.84
N LYS A 43 21.96 -5.87 -9.15
CA LYS A 43 21.77 -4.79 -8.17
C LYS A 43 20.45 -4.05 -8.35
N PHE A 44 19.92 -3.99 -9.56
CA PHE A 44 18.70 -3.24 -9.91
C PHE A 44 17.76 -4.12 -10.73
N VAL A 45 16.49 -3.82 -10.61
CA VAL A 45 15.41 -4.33 -11.46
C VAL A 45 14.96 -3.20 -12.36
N LEU A 46 15.00 -3.41 -13.67
CA LEU A 46 14.53 -2.44 -14.66
C LEU A 46 13.06 -2.64 -14.93
N LEU A 47 12.33 -1.54 -14.98
CA LEU A 47 10.89 -1.52 -15.12
C LEU A 47 10.49 -0.61 -16.28
N GLU A 48 9.67 -1.15 -17.16
CA GLU A 48 8.99 -0.41 -18.21
C GLU A 48 7.73 0.26 -17.62
N ILE A 49 7.66 1.58 -17.76
CA ILE A 49 6.57 2.39 -17.23
C ILE A 49 5.63 2.74 -18.39
N PRO A 50 4.35 2.34 -18.33
CA PRO A 50 3.38 2.67 -19.35
C PRO A 50 3.24 4.18 -19.52
N GLY A 51 3.39 4.66 -20.75
CA GLY A 51 3.30 6.10 -21.07
C GLY A 51 4.58 6.89 -20.87
N SER A 52 5.69 6.25 -20.52
CA SER A 52 7.04 6.84 -20.52
C SER A 52 7.92 6.20 -21.58
N LYS A 53 8.83 7.00 -22.12
CA LYS A 53 9.93 6.49 -22.97
C LYS A 53 11.13 6.02 -22.15
N PHE A 54 11.11 6.26 -20.84
CA PHE A 54 12.22 5.96 -19.94
C PHE A 54 11.89 4.76 -19.06
N GLU A 55 12.91 3.96 -18.79
CA GLU A 55 12.84 2.85 -17.86
C GLU A 55 13.11 3.36 -16.43
N GLY A 56 12.42 2.78 -15.47
CA GLY A 56 12.68 3.04 -14.06
C GLY A 56 13.57 1.94 -13.49
N ALA A 57 14.51 2.29 -12.62
CA ALA A 57 15.36 1.34 -11.91
C ALA A 57 15.02 1.31 -10.42
N ILE A 58 14.79 0.11 -9.85
CA ILE A 58 14.59 -0.10 -8.43
C ILE A 58 15.72 -0.96 -7.88
N PRO A 59 16.36 -0.58 -6.75
CA PRO A 59 17.34 -1.42 -6.10
C PRO A 59 16.77 -2.77 -5.68
N LEU A 60 17.49 -3.86 -5.90
CA LEU A 60 17.07 -5.21 -5.50
C LEU A 60 16.86 -5.32 -3.96
N GLU A 61 17.50 -4.45 -3.19
CA GLU A 61 17.38 -4.38 -1.73
C GLU A 61 15.94 -4.05 -1.29
N GLU A 62 15.21 -3.20 -2.03
CA GLU A 62 13.81 -2.91 -1.72
C GLU A 62 12.93 -4.17 -1.84
N PHE A 63 13.21 -5.05 -2.79
CA PHE A 63 12.50 -6.32 -2.94
C PHE A 63 12.87 -7.33 -1.83
N LYS A 64 14.10 -7.27 -1.31
CA LYS A 64 14.52 -8.05 -0.12
C LYS A 64 13.72 -7.64 1.11
N MET A 65 13.60 -6.33 1.34
CA MET A 65 12.84 -5.78 2.47
C MET A 65 11.35 -6.13 2.40
N THR A 66 10.79 -6.16 1.20
CA THR A 66 9.36 -6.49 0.99
C THR A 66 9.08 -7.99 0.91
N LYS A 67 10.11 -8.87 1.01
CA LYS A 67 10.02 -10.33 0.88
C LYS A 67 9.36 -10.81 -0.43
N GLU A 68 9.59 -10.08 -1.51
CA GLU A 68 8.98 -10.35 -2.82
C GLU A 68 9.97 -10.91 -3.86
N ILE A 69 11.19 -11.26 -3.47
CA ILE A 69 12.24 -11.73 -4.41
C ILE A 69 11.82 -12.98 -5.16
N ASP A 70 11.26 -13.96 -4.43
CA ASP A 70 10.89 -15.27 -5.01
C ASP A 70 9.74 -15.16 -6.04
N GLY A 71 9.03 -14.05 -6.04
CA GLY A 71 7.93 -13.79 -6.97
C GLY A 71 8.30 -12.95 -8.20
N LEU A 72 9.53 -12.46 -8.29
CA LEU A 72 9.95 -11.62 -9.42
C LEU A 72 10.14 -12.47 -10.68
N LYS A 73 9.34 -12.17 -11.70
CA LYS A 73 9.47 -12.77 -13.04
C LYS A 73 9.53 -11.66 -14.08
N ILE A 74 10.42 -11.81 -15.06
CA ILE A 74 10.47 -10.91 -16.22
C ILE A 74 9.10 -10.94 -16.90
N GLY A 75 8.59 -9.76 -17.22
CA GLY A 75 7.28 -9.59 -17.84
C GLY A 75 6.11 -9.48 -16.83
N SER A 76 6.33 -9.71 -15.51
CA SER A 76 5.28 -9.49 -14.52
C SER A 76 5.05 -8.01 -14.25
N THR A 77 3.82 -7.67 -13.91
CA THR A 77 3.41 -6.30 -13.60
C THR A 77 3.43 -6.10 -12.09
N ILE A 78 4.13 -5.05 -11.65
CA ILE A 78 4.21 -4.68 -10.24
C ILE A 78 3.73 -3.24 -10.03
N GLU A 79 3.20 -2.96 -8.86
CA GLU A 79 2.83 -1.61 -8.46
C GLU A 79 4.04 -0.89 -7.86
N VAL A 80 4.35 0.28 -8.40
CA VAL A 80 5.45 1.14 -7.96
C VAL A 80 4.96 2.55 -7.71
N PHE A 81 5.58 3.23 -6.77
CA PHE A 81 5.30 4.63 -6.48
C PHE A 81 6.22 5.50 -7.31
N LEU A 82 5.63 6.38 -8.11
CA LEU A 82 6.36 7.38 -8.89
C LEU A 82 6.63 8.57 -7.98
N ASP A 83 7.90 8.75 -7.59
CA ASP A 83 8.30 9.84 -6.69
C ASP A 83 8.48 11.13 -7.48
N ARG A 84 9.32 11.10 -8.51
CA ARG A 84 9.66 12.24 -9.34
C ARG A 84 9.98 11.85 -10.77
N LEU A 85 9.65 12.74 -11.68
CA LEU A 85 10.09 12.72 -13.08
C LEU A 85 11.22 13.75 -13.23
N GLU A 86 12.48 13.31 -13.19
CA GLU A 86 13.61 14.19 -13.40
C GLU A 86 13.90 14.33 -14.90
N SER A 87 13.43 15.42 -15.50
CA SER A 87 13.62 15.72 -16.93
C SER A 87 15.08 15.98 -17.31
N TYR A 88 15.93 16.36 -16.37
CA TYR A 88 17.33 16.74 -16.64
C TYR A 88 18.26 15.54 -16.88
N LYS A 89 17.99 14.39 -16.27
CA LYS A 89 18.80 13.17 -16.42
C LYS A 89 18.07 12.04 -17.13
N ASN A 90 16.85 12.26 -17.59
CA ASN A 90 15.99 11.23 -18.15
C ASN A 90 15.80 10.02 -17.19
N GLU A 91 15.92 10.25 -15.90
CA GLU A 91 15.76 9.23 -14.87
C GLU A 91 14.39 9.37 -14.18
N ILE A 92 13.74 8.25 -13.97
CA ILE A 92 12.49 8.19 -13.24
C ILE A 92 12.79 7.57 -11.88
N ILE A 93 12.52 8.33 -10.83
CA ILE A 93 12.69 7.84 -9.46
C ILE A 93 11.41 7.13 -9.05
N ILE A 94 11.51 5.83 -8.89
CA ILE A 94 10.42 4.95 -8.47
C ILE A 94 10.82 4.16 -7.24
N SER A 95 9.83 3.82 -6.38
CA SER A 95 10.07 3.02 -5.19
C SER A 95 8.95 1.98 -4.99
N ARG A 96 9.34 0.74 -4.77
CA ARG A 96 8.42 -0.35 -4.44
C ARG A 96 7.98 -0.29 -2.98
N GLU A 97 8.90 0.07 -2.08
CA GLU A 97 8.60 0.20 -0.66
C GLU A 97 7.53 1.26 -0.40
N LYS A 98 7.68 2.45 -1.01
CA LYS A 98 6.68 3.52 -0.91
C LYS A 98 5.32 3.10 -1.47
N ALA A 99 5.31 2.40 -2.62
CA ALA A 99 4.07 1.88 -3.21
C ALA A 99 3.34 0.94 -2.25
N LYS A 100 4.07 0.01 -1.65
CA LYS A 100 3.53 -0.95 -0.69
C LYS A 100 2.99 -0.27 0.55
N ARG A 101 3.72 0.70 1.10
CA ARG A 101 3.30 1.51 2.25
C ARG A 101 2.01 2.27 1.98
N VAL A 102 1.90 2.95 0.84
CA VAL A 102 0.68 3.67 0.45
C VAL A 102 -0.49 2.72 0.17
N GLY A 103 -0.22 1.58 -0.48
CA GLY A 103 -1.22 0.53 -0.70
C GLY A 103 -1.77 -0.05 0.60
N SER A 104 -0.88 -0.37 1.54
CA SER A 104 -1.25 -0.88 2.87
C SER A 104 -2.00 0.17 3.68
N TRP A 105 -1.62 1.44 3.56
CA TRP A 105 -2.36 2.53 4.20
C TRP A 105 -3.83 2.59 3.72
N LYS A 106 -4.06 2.52 2.39
CA LYS A 106 -5.42 2.48 1.82
C LYS A 106 -6.22 1.26 2.29
N LYS A 107 -5.57 0.10 2.46
CA LYS A 107 -6.20 -1.09 3.03
C LYS A 107 -6.60 -0.87 4.48
N MET A 108 -5.73 -0.25 5.28
CA MET A 108 -6.01 0.06 6.69
C MET A 108 -7.14 1.08 6.83
N GLU A 109 -7.22 2.07 5.95
CA GLU A 109 -8.32 3.04 5.90
C GLU A 109 -9.67 2.33 5.65
N LYS A 110 -9.73 1.47 4.64
CA LYS A 110 -10.91 0.63 4.37
C LYS A 110 -11.24 -0.31 5.53
N ALA A 111 -10.24 -0.90 6.16
CA ALA A 111 -10.44 -1.77 7.31
C ALA A 111 -10.98 -1.00 8.54
N PHE A 112 -10.55 0.25 8.71
CA PHE A 112 -11.09 1.14 9.73
C PHE A 112 -12.57 1.48 9.49
N GLU A 113 -12.92 1.88 8.25
CA GLU A 113 -14.31 2.21 7.88
C GLU A 113 -15.24 1.00 8.00
N THR A 114 -14.79 -0.18 7.55
CA THR A 114 -15.59 -1.42 7.58
C THR A 114 -15.50 -2.17 8.90
N GLN A 115 -14.70 -1.69 9.87
CA GLN A 115 -14.44 -2.36 11.16
C GLN A 115 -14.02 -3.84 10.99
N LYS A 116 -13.23 -4.12 9.93
CA LYS A 116 -12.71 -5.45 9.64
C LYS A 116 -11.46 -5.73 10.48
N GLU A 117 -11.32 -7.01 10.81
CA GLU A 117 -10.12 -7.53 11.45
C GLU A 117 -8.96 -7.54 10.46
N VAL A 118 -7.78 -7.13 10.92
CA VAL A 118 -6.54 -7.14 10.16
C VAL A 118 -5.51 -8.01 10.89
N GLU A 119 -4.73 -8.76 10.12
CA GLU A 119 -3.66 -9.58 10.67
C GLU A 119 -2.35 -8.79 10.71
N GLY A 120 -1.64 -8.90 11.81
CA GLY A 120 -0.36 -8.24 12.00
C GLY A 120 0.53 -8.96 12.99
N ILE A 121 1.79 -8.55 13.04
CA ILE A 121 2.81 -9.12 13.92
C ILE A 121 3.36 -8.03 14.83
N ILE A 122 3.39 -8.30 16.13
CA ILE A 122 4.03 -7.42 17.11
C ILE A 122 5.55 -7.55 16.93
N THR A 123 6.20 -6.45 16.53
CA THR A 123 7.64 -6.46 16.23
C THR A 123 8.47 -5.89 17.36
N ASN A 124 8.07 -4.77 17.95
CA ASN A 124 8.87 -4.05 18.94
C ASN A 124 8.02 -3.57 20.12
N LYS A 125 8.67 -3.51 21.28
CA LYS A 125 8.12 -2.90 22.49
C LYS A 125 8.59 -1.45 22.59
N VAL A 126 7.68 -0.53 22.87
CA VAL A 126 7.95 0.91 23.03
C VAL A 126 7.35 1.41 24.35
N LYS A 127 7.73 2.63 24.76
CA LYS A 127 7.17 3.24 25.98
C LYS A 127 5.65 3.44 25.82
N GLY A 128 4.88 2.74 26.63
CA GLY A 128 3.41 2.82 26.64
C GLY A 128 2.67 1.83 25.72
N GLY A 129 3.38 0.97 24.97
CA GLY A 129 2.73 0.00 24.10
C GLY A 129 3.69 -0.80 23.21
N PHE A 130 3.20 -1.20 22.06
CA PHE A 130 3.90 -2.03 21.11
C PHE A 130 3.75 -1.50 19.70
N ILE A 131 4.70 -1.85 18.84
CA ILE A 131 4.60 -1.62 17.41
C ILE A 131 4.18 -2.91 16.73
N VAL A 132 3.13 -2.83 15.94
CA VAL A 132 2.58 -3.92 15.15
C VAL A 132 2.84 -3.62 13.68
N ASN A 133 3.42 -4.56 12.97
CA ASN A 133 3.58 -4.49 11.53
C ASN A 133 2.40 -5.19 10.85
N ILE A 134 1.66 -4.43 10.06
CA ILE A 134 0.53 -4.92 9.27
C ILE A 134 0.80 -4.56 7.80
N ASP A 135 1.11 -5.54 6.95
CA ASP A 135 1.38 -5.33 5.53
C ASP A 135 2.36 -4.16 5.23
N SER A 136 3.48 -4.08 5.95
CA SER A 136 4.48 -2.99 5.87
C SER A 136 4.02 -1.62 6.43
N CYS A 137 2.84 -1.55 7.05
CA CYS A 137 2.42 -0.41 7.87
C CYS A 137 2.78 -0.63 9.33
N LEU A 138 3.43 0.36 9.94
CA LEU A 138 3.72 0.36 11.36
C LEU A 138 2.54 0.97 12.12
N CYS A 139 1.91 0.16 12.97
CA CYS A 139 0.76 0.56 13.78
C CYS A 139 1.14 0.57 15.26
N PHE A 140 0.56 1.48 16.02
CA PHE A 140 0.74 1.56 17.47
C PHE A 140 -0.36 0.76 18.18
N LEU A 141 0.05 -0.12 19.09
CA LEU A 141 -0.83 -0.88 19.98
C LEU A 141 -0.60 -0.41 21.42
N PRO A 142 -1.47 0.41 22.00
CA PRO A 142 -1.35 0.81 23.41
C PRO A 142 -1.40 -0.41 24.34
N GLY A 143 -0.62 -0.40 25.41
CA GLY A 143 -0.58 -1.50 26.39
C GLY A 143 -1.95 -1.85 26.99
N SER A 144 -2.83 -0.84 27.14
CA SER A 144 -4.21 -1.02 27.60
C SER A 144 -5.15 -1.68 26.58
N GLN A 145 -4.74 -1.73 25.29
CA GLN A 145 -5.53 -2.28 24.17
C GLN A 145 -5.05 -3.66 23.71
N VAL A 146 -4.07 -4.22 24.38
CA VAL A 146 -3.53 -5.53 24.04
C VAL A 146 -4.44 -6.65 24.49
N ASP A 147 -4.92 -6.58 25.74
CA ASP A 147 -5.80 -7.60 26.31
C ASP A 147 -6.80 -7.00 27.28
N THR A 148 -7.80 -7.80 27.67
CA THR A 148 -8.82 -7.44 28.67
C THR A 148 -8.26 -7.47 30.10
N LYS A 149 -7.22 -8.29 30.36
CA LYS A 149 -6.51 -8.38 31.62
C LYS A 149 -5.11 -7.76 31.48
N PRO A 150 -4.58 -7.09 32.51
CA PRO A 150 -3.22 -6.56 32.47
C PRO A 150 -2.22 -7.74 32.41
N ILE A 151 -1.56 -7.91 31.28
CA ILE A 151 -0.56 -8.95 31.08
C ILE A 151 0.81 -8.37 31.45
N LYS A 152 1.51 -9.00 32.39
CA LYS A 152 2.86 -8.59 32.81
C LYS A 152 3.95 -8.97 31.79
N ASN A 153 3.81 -10.14 31.14
CA ASN A 153 4.78 -10.64 30.17
C ASN A 153 4.09 -10.85 28.81
N MET A 154 4.56 -10.15 27.81
CA MET A 154 4.01 -10.18 26.45
C MET A 154 4.95 -10.83 25.42
N ASP A 155 6.06 -11.37 25.89
CA ASP A 155 7.09 -11.95 25.01
C ASP A 155 6.55 -13.12 24.17
N HIS A 156 5.56 -13.85 24.69
CA HIS A 156 4.87 -14.91 23.96
C HIS A 156 3.97 -14.44 22.80
N LEU A 157 3.63 -13.14 22.77
CA LEU A 157 2.82 -12.54 21.69
C LEU A 157 3.68 -11.86 20.62
N MET A 158 4.98 -11.69 20.89
CA MET A 158 5.90 -11.09 19.94
C MET A 158 6.20 -12.07 18.80
N ASN A 159 6.34 -11.54 17.60
CA ASN A 159 6.63 -12.29 16.38
C ASN A 159 5.58 -13.37 15.99
N VAL A 160 4.41 -13.34 16.64
CA VAL A 160 3.29 -14.23 16.30
C VAL A 160 2.23 -13.45 15.55
N PRO A 161 1.73 -13.96 14.41
CA PRO A 161 0.64 -13.31 13.68
C PRO A 161 -0.64 -13.32 14.53
N GLN A 162 -1.24 -12.16 14.68
CA GLN A 162 -2.44 -11.94 15.48
C GLN A 162 -3.41 -11.01 14.76
N LYS A 163 -4.68 -11.08 15.17
CA LYS A 163 -5.73 -10.23 14.64
C LYS A 163 -5.87 -8.96 15.48
N PHE A 164 -6.02 -7.85 14.79
CA PHE A 164 -6.20 -6.53 15.38
C PHE A 164 -7.37 -5.82 14.74
N LEU A 165 -8.00 -4.92 15.48
CA LEU A 165 -9.00 -3.99 14.97
C LEU A 165 -8.39 -2.59 14.94
N CYS A 166 -8.57 -1.86 13.84
CA CYS A 166 -8.17 -0.46 13.77
C CYS A 166 -9.15 0.40 14.57
N VAL A 167 -8.64 1.14 15.58
CA VAL A 167 -9.45 1.99 16.45
C VAL A 167 -9.34 3.45 16.06
N LYS A 168 -8.15 3.89 15.66
CA LYS A 168 -7.90 5.27 15.26
C LYS A 168 -6.92 5.32 14.10
N LEU A 169 -7.22 6.18 13.15
CA LEU A 169 -6.38 6.46 12.00
C LEU A 169 -6.17 7.97 11.89
N ASP A 170 -4.93 8.40 11.96
CA ASP A 170 -4.54 9.80 11.84
C ASP A 170 -3.76 10.00 10.53
N LYS A 171 -4.43 10.55 9.52
CA LYS A 171 -3.85 10.77 8.18
C LYS A 171 -2.74 11.81 8.19
N VAL A 172 -2.85 12.82 9.04
CA VAL A 172 -1.90 13.95 9.08
C VAL A 172 -0.56 13.52 9.66
N ARG A 173 -0.61 12.75 10.74
CA ARG A 173 0.59 12.24 11.44
C ARG A 173 1.07 10.89 10.93
N GLY A 174 0.30 10.24 10.08
CA GLY A 174 0.62 8.90 9.60
C GLY A 174 0.57 7.82 10.68
N ASN A 175 -0.20 8.03 11.75
CA ASN A 175 -0.29 7.12 12.89
C ASN A 175 -1.58 6.29 12.84
N ILE A 176 -1.42 4.98 12.98
CA ILE A 176 -2.53 4.04 13.07
C ILE A 176 -2.51 3.42 14.47
N VAL A 177 -3.64 3.45 15.17
CA VAL A 177 -3.79 2.83 16.49
C VAL A 177 -4.67 1.60 16.33
N VAL A 178 -4.17 0.46 16.78
CA VAL A 178 -4.86 -0.83 16.72
C VAL A 178 -5.15 -1.38 18.12
N SER A 179 -6.15 -2.24 18.20
CA SER A 179 -6.58 -2.89 19.45
C SER A 179 -6.84 -4.38 19.23
N ARG A 180 -6.25 -5.22 20.05
CA ARG A 180 -6.61 -6.64 20.16
C ARG A 180 -7.76 -6.85 21.13
N LYS A 181 -7.83 -6.06 22.19
CA LYS A 181 -8.91 -6.08 23.19
C LYS A 181 -10.29 -5.97 22.54
N ALA A 182 -10.44 -5.11 21.53
CA ALA A 182 -11.71 -4.93 20.81
C ALA A 182 -12.18 -6.20 20.12
N ILE A 183 -11.28 -7.01 19.58
CA ILE A 183 -11.61 -8.31 18.97
C ILE A 183 -12.02 -9.31 20.04
N LEU A 184 -11.24 -9.42 21.11
CA LEU A 184 -11.54 -10.32 22.21
C LEU A 184 -12.90 -10.00 22.86
N ALA A 185 -13.25 -8.72 22.96
CA ALA A 185 -14.57 -8.29 23.43
C ALA A 185 -15.69 -8.71 22.46
N LYS A 186 -15.50 -8.49 21.14
CA LYS A 186 -16.46 -8.93 20.11
C LYS A 186 -16.67 -10.45 20.10
N THR A 187 -15.61 -11.22 20.27
CA THR A 187 -15.69 -12.69 20.29
C THR A 187 -16.47 -13.18 21.52
N ARG A 188 -16.16 -12.61 22.71
CA ARG A 188 -16.90 -12.93 23.93
C ARG A 188 -18.40 -12.58 23.85
N GLN A 189 -18.70 -11.43 23.25
CA GLN A 189 -20.09 -11.03 23.04
C GLN A 189 -20.84 -12.05 22.19
N LYS A 190 -20.23 -12.47 21.06
CA LYS A 190 -20.81 -13.50 20.18
C LYS A 190 -20.98 -14.86 20.87
N GLU A 191 -20.03 -15.25 21.71
CA GLU A 191 -20.13 -16.50 22.49
C GLU A 191 -21.26 -16.42 23.51
N LEU A 192 -21.44 -15.29 24.20
CA LEU A 192 -22.53 -15.05 25.11
C LEU A 192 -23.89 -15.06 24.41
N ASP A 193 -24.01 -14.39 23.27
CA ASP A 193 -25.22 -14.37 22.47
C ASP A 193 -25.60 -15.78 21.94
N ASN A 194 -24.62 -16.59 21.56
CA ASN A 194 -24.83 -17.99 21.15
C ASN A 194 -25.26 -18.90 22.32
N ILE A 195 -24.82 -18.60 23.53
CA ILE A 195 -25.25 -19.37 24.74
C ILE A 195 -26.64 -18.97 25.17
N LEU A 196 -27.01 -17.68 25.03
CA LEU A 196 -28.34 -17.17 25.38
C LEU A 196 -29.42 -17.52 24.35
N SER A 197 -29.02 -17.89 23.12
CA SER A 197 -29.95 -18.29 22.04
C SER A 197 -30.19 -19.81 21.97
N LYS A 198 -29.60 -20.60 22.89
CA LYS A 198 -29.84 -22.03 23.09
C LYS A 198 -30.73 -22.27 24.30
#